data_f295d82feda96a15c3fb57c1bfb3c069
#
_entry.id   f295d82feda96a15c3fb57c1bfb3c069
#
_cell.length_a   1.000
_cell.length_b   1.000
_cell.length_c   1.000
_cell.angle_alpha   90.00
_cell.angle_beta   90.00
_cell.angle_gamma   90.00
#
_symmetry.space_group_name_H-M   'P 1'
#
loop_
_entity.id
_entity.type
_entity.pdbx_description
1 polymer ?
#
loop_
_entity_poly.entity_id
_entity_poly.type
_entity_poly.pdbx_seq_one_letter_code
_entity_poly.pdbx_strand_id
1 'polypeptide(L)'
;MPRRFTLKTLAAAATVAGMGFTALSAQAADTIKVGVLHALSGTMAISETALKDMALMTIEDINAKGGVLGKKLEPVVIDTASNWPLAAEKAKQLISQDKVAVTFGCWTSVCRKSVLPVYEENNALLYYPVQYEGEELSKNVFYTGAAPNQQAIPAVEYLMGKEGGSAKRFVLLGTDY
;
A
#
# COMPACT_ATOMS: atom_id res chain seq x y z
N MET A 1 -5.04 84.07 -17.39
CA MET A 1 -6.17 83.10 -17.41
C MET A 1 -5.61 81.68 -17.06
N PRO A 2 -5.89 81.14 -15.86
CA PRO A 2 -5.41 79.83 -15.49
C PRO A 2 -6.43 78.79 -15.93
N ARG A 3 -5.95 77.76 -16.69
CA ARG A 3 -6.73 76.57 -17.08
C ARG A 3 -6.90 75.63 -15.86
N ARG A 4 -8.14 75.51 -15.41
CA ARG A 4 -8.56 74.47 -14.47
C ARG A 4 -8.55 73.13 -15.12
N PHE A 5 -7.54 72.30 -14.81
CA PHE A 5 -7.59 70.88 -15.11
C PHE A 5 -8.51 70.19 -14.11
N THR A 6 -9.55 69.57 -14.60
CA THR A 6 -10.57 68.92 -13.78
C THR A 6 -10.09 67.52 -13.35
N LEU A 7 -10.13 67.29 -12.05
CA LEU A 7 -9.77 66.07 -11.29
C LEU A 7 -10.69 64.85 -11.57
N LYS A 8 -11.30 64.78 -12.76
CA LYS A 8 -12.30 63.72 -13.05
C LYS A 8 -11.77 62.51 -13.85
N THR A 9 -10.50 62.52 -14.25
CA THR A 9 -9.94 61.45 -15.09
C THR A 9 -9.00 60.48 -14.35
N LEU A 10 -8.79 60.64 -13.06
CA LEU A 10 -7.95 59.76 -12.25
C LEU A 10 -8.71 58.68 -11.46
N ALA A 11 -10.05 58.70 -11.46
CA ALA A 11 -10.85 57.72 -10.70
C ALA A 11 -11.22 56.45 -11.51
N ALA A 12 -10.95 56.40 -12.84
CA ALA A 12 -11.35 55.29 -13.67
C ALA A 12 -10.24 54.24 -13.90
N ALA A 13 -8.99 54.52 -13.53
CA ALA A 13 -7.85 53.61 -13.72
C ALA A 13 -7.55 52.70 -12.53
N ALA A 14 -8.15 52.95 -11.38
CA ALA A 14 -7.88 52.16 -10.15
C ALA A 14 -8.83 50.93 -9.98
N THR A 15 -9.90 50.81 -10.77
CA THR A 15 -10.92 49.75 -10.61
C THR A 15 -10.69 48.52 -11.48
N VAL A 16 -9.74 48.51 -12.40
CA VAL A 16 -9.46 47.37 -13.27
C VAL A 16 -8.28 46.50 -12.77
N ALA A 17 -7.49 47.00 -11.81
CA ALA A 17 -6.37 46.22 -11.25
C ALA A 17 -6.75 45.34 -10.05
N GLY A 18 -8.00 45.35 -9.60
CA GLY A 18 -8.48 44.62 -8.41
C GLY A 18 -9.14 43.25 -8.70
N MET A 19 -9.32 42.83 -9.94
CA MET A 19 -10.08 41.60 -10.31
C MET A 19 -9.21 40.50 -10.94
N GLY A 20 -7.96 40.36 -10.60
CA GLY A 20 -7.05 39.43 -11.27
C GLY A 20 -6.27 38.47 -10.39
N PHE A 21 -6.48 38.43 -9.08
CA PHE A 21 -5.87 37.42 -8.22
C PHE A 21 -6.90 36.68 -7.37
N THR A 22 -7.83 35.99 -8.02
CA THR A 22 -8.32 34.77 -7.39
C THR A 22 -7.17 33.81 -7.42
N ALA A 23 -6.38 33.75 -6.32
CA ALA A 23 -5.48 32.63 -6.08
C ALA A 23 -6.35 31.38 -6.25
N LEU A 24 -6.18 30.65 -7.36
CA LEU A 24 -6.49 29.24 -7.38
C LEU A 24 -5.62 28.64 -6.28
N SER A 25 -6.18 28.56 -5.08
CA SER A 25 -5.69 27.64 -4.08
C SER A 25 -5.70 26.29 -4.82
N ALA A 26 -4.53 25.81 -5.22
CA ALA A 26 -4.38 24.44 -5.65
C ALA A 26 -4.80 23.63 -4.42
N GLN A 27 -6.07 23.29 -4.36
CA GLN A 27 -6.61 22.38 -3.36
C GLN A 27 -5.87 21.10 -3.65
N ALA A 28 -4.95 20.74 -2.74
CA ALA A 28 -4.26 19.46 -2.83
C ALA A 28 -5.33 18.42 -3.10
N ALA A 29 -5.24 17.75 -4.24
CA ALA A 29 -6.25 16.78 -4.63
C ALA A 29 -6.40 15.81 -3.47
N ASP A 30 -7.61 15.69 -2.93
CA ASP A 30 -7.91 14.81 -1.81
C ASP A 30 -7.64 13.38 -2.29
N THR A 31 -6.51 12.83 -1.91
CA THR A 31 -6.05 11.49 -2.30
C THR A 31 -6.31 10.49 -1.19
N ILE A 32 -6.41 9.21 -1.55
CA ILE A 32 -6.41 8.10 -0.59
C ILE A 32 -5.01 7.51 -0.60
N LYS A 33 -4.26 7.67 0.48
CA LYS A 33 -2.94 7.06 0.61
C LYS A 33 -3.04 5.57 0.85
N VAL A 34 -2.22 4.82 0.13
CA VAL A 34 -2.14 3.35 0.17
C VAL A 34 -0.69 2.95 0.44
N GLY A 35 -0.46 2.24 1.52
CA GLY A 35 0.86 1.72 1.87
C GLY A 35 1.24 0.53 0.98
N VAL A 36 2.49 0.52 0.52
CA VAL A 36 3.11 -0.60 -0.21
C VAL A 36 4.38 -0.96 0.53
N LEU A 37 4.31 -2.03 1.34
CA LEU A 37 5.34 -2.43 2.29
C LEU A 37 6.01 -3.71 1.83
N HIS A 38 7.15 -3.61 1.17
CA HIS A 38 7.89 -4.74 0.61
C HIS A 38 9.40 -4.59 0.81
N ALA A 39 10.13 -5.70 0.78
CA ALA A 39 11.58 -5.66 0.74
C ALA A 39 12.06 -5.32 -0.68
N LEU A 40 12.58 -4.12 -0.87
CA LEU A 40 13.13 -3.65 -2.15
C LEU A 40 14.65 -3.77 -2.19
N SER A 41 15.26 -4.10 -1.04
CA SER A 41 16.67 -4.40 -0.87
C SER A 41 16.84 -5.63 0.05
N GLY A 42 18.07 -6.19 0.08
CA GLY A 42 18.35 -7.42 0.82
C GLY A 42 17.87 -8.70 0.11
N THR A 43 17.80 -9.80 0.86
CA THR A 43 17.60 -11.16 0.33
C THR A 43 16.23 -11.38 -0.35
N MET A 44 15.20 -10.68 0.12
CA MET A 44 13.84 -10.84 -0.41
C MET A 44 13.53 -9.93 -1.60
N ALA A 45 14.41 -9.00 -1.95
CA ALA A 45 14.18 -8.04 -3.04
C ALA A 45 13.88 -8.70 -4.38
N ILE A 46 14.48 -9.85 -4.67
CA ILE A 46 14.26 -10.60 -5.91
C ILE A 46 12.79 -11.01 -6.10
N SER A 47 12.08 -11.29 -5.01
CA SER A 47 10.65 -11.68 -5.06
C SER A 47 9.73 -10.48 -4.86
N GLU A 48 10.07 -9.57 -3.95
CA GLU A 48 9.16 -8.53 -3.49
C GLU A 48 9.14 -7.28 -4.38
N THR A 49 10.18 -7.05 -5.19
CA THR A 49 10.17 -5.95 -6.16
C THR A 49 9.03 -6.10 -7.18
N ALA A 50 8.81 -7.33 -7.67
CA ALA A 50 7.70 -7.58 -8.60
C ALA A 50 6.32 -7.34 -7.94
N LEU A 51 6.15 -7.65 -6.67
CA LEU A 51 4.91 -7.38 -5.94
C LEU A 51 4.65 -5.87 -5.80
N LYS A 52 5.69 -5.11 -5.49
CA LYS A 52 5.62 -3.64 -5.47
C LYS A 52 5.22 -3.10 -6.84
N ASP A 53 5.85 -3.58 -7.92
CA ASP A 53 5.54 -3.13 -9.28
C ASP A 53 4.10 -3.43 -9.67
N MET A 54 3.59 -4.62 -9.33
CA MET A 54 2.19 -5.00 -9.53
C MET A 54 1.22 -4.10 -8.76
N ALA A 55 1.53 -3.78 -7.52
CA ALA A 55 0.71 -2.86 -6.72
C ALA A 55 0.66 -1.47 -7.37
N LEU A 56 1.80 -0.92 -7.80
CA LEU A 56 1.88 0.38 -8.46
C LEU A 56 1.12 0.40 -9.79
N MET A 57 1.32 -0.61 -10.63
CA MET A 57 0.60 -0.75 -11.90
C MET A 57 -0.92 -0.80 -11.68
N THR A 58 -1.37 -1.54 -10.67
CA THR A 58 -2.80 -1.63 -10.33
C THR A 58 -3.34 -0.28 -9.84
N ILE A 59 -2.59 0.44 -9.03
CA ILE A 59 -2.97 1.78 -8.57
C ILE A 59 -3.06 2.75 -9.75
N GLU A 60 -2.12 2.70 -10.69
CA GLU A 60 -2.16 3.53 -11.91
C GLU A 60 -3.39 3.22 -12.76
N ASP A 61 -3.72 1.95 -12.96
CA ASP A 61 -4.91 1.54 -13.71
C ASP A 61 -6.22 1.99 -13.05
N ILE A 62 -6.32 1.85 -11.72
CA ILE A 62 -7.46 2.37 -10.94
C ILE A 62 -7.55 3.88 -11.09
N ASN A 63 -6.43 4.58 -11.00
CA ASN A 63 -6.36 6.02 -11.14
C ASN A 63 -6.73 6.50 -12.54
N ALA A 64 -6.33 5.77 -13.59
CA ALA A 64 -6.72 6.06 -14.97
C ALA A 64 -8.25 5.98 -15.16
N LYS A 65 -8.90 5.06 -14.42
CA LYS A 65 -10.35 4.86 -14.43
C LYS A 65 -11.14 5.81 -13.52
N GLY A 66 -10.48 6.78 -12.89
CA GLY A 66 -11.14 7.79 -12.03
C GLY A 66 -10.84 7.65 -10.54
N GLY A 67 -10.11 6.63 -10.11
CA GLY A 67 -9.78 6.39 -8.71
C GLY A 67 -10.88 5.67 -7.92
N VAL A 68 -10.85 5.80 -6.62
CA VAL A 68 -11.82 5.21 -5.70
C VAL A 68 -12.64 6.31 -5.05
N LEU A 69 -13.97 6.22 -5.14
CA LEU A 69 -14.90 7.25 -4.64
C LEU A 69 -14.58 8.67 -5.19
N GLY A 70 -14.11 8.74 -6.43
CA GLY A 70 -13.73 10.00 -7.07
C GLY A 70 -12.37 10.56 -6.63
N LYS A 71 -11.63 9.86 -5.80
CA LYS A 71 -10.30 10.24 -5.30
C LYS A 71 -9.22 9.38 -5.95
N LYS A 72 -8.08 9.98 -6.26
CA LYS A 72 -6.91 9.22 -6.72
C LYS A 72 -6.27 8.47 -5.57
N LEU A 73 -5.74 7.29 -5.85
CA LEU A 73 -4.89 6.57 -4.92
C LEU A 73 -3.46 7.10 -5.00
N GLU A 74 -2.86 7.34 -3.84
CA GLU A 74 -1.48 7.80 -3.69
C GLU A 74 -0.66 6.70 -3.02
N PRO A 75 0.25 6.01 -3.74
CA PRO A 75 1.06 4.97 -3.15
C PRO A 75 2.15 5.56 -2.25
N VAL A 76 2.28 5.02 -1.05
CA VAL A 76 3.39 5.27 -0.13
C VAL A 76 4.23 3.99 -0.08
N VAL A 77 5.33 3.97 -0.84
CA VAL A 77 6.20 2.80 -0.99
C VAL A 77 7.29 2.84 0.07
N ILE A 78 7.44 1.74 0.81
CA ILE A 78 8.46 1.61 1.86
C ILE A 78 9.24 0.32 1.66
N ASP A 79 10.59 0.45 1.71
CA ASP A 79 11.52 -0.66 1.73
C ASP A 79 11.71 -1.16 3.16
N THR A 80 11.47 -2.45 3.37
CA THR A 80 11.73 -3.13 4.65
C THR A 80 13.17 -3.66 4.76
N ALA A 81 13.93 -3.57 3.68
CA ALA A 81 15.33 -4.02 3.57
C ALA A 81 15.52 -5.49 4.01
N SER A 82 14.51 -6.36 3.84
CA SER A 82 14.52 -7.74 4.34
C SER A 82 14.82 -7.84 5.85
N ASN A 83 14.45 -6.82 6.61
CA ASN A 83 14.69 -6.71 8.05
C ASN A 83 13.35 -6.64 8.79
N TRP A 84 13.04 -7.65 9.58
CA TRP A 84 11.72 -7.82 10.18
C TRP A 84 11.41 -6.81 11.29
N PRO A 85 12.33 -6.48 12.20
CA PRO A 85 12.16 -5.36 13.13
C PRO A 85 11.92 -4.03 12.42
N LEU A 86 12.67 -3.74 11.35
CA LEU A 86 12.49 -2.55 10.53
C LEU A 86 11.11 -2.56 9.84
N ALA A 87 10.63 -3.71 9.38
CA ALA A 87 9.31 -3.83 8.78
C ALA A 87 8.21 -3.41 9.77
N ALA A 88 8.29 -3.80 11.04
CA ALA A 88 7.35 -3.38 12.09
C ALA A 88 7.41 -1.86 12.35
N GLU A 89 8.62 -1.29 12.40
CA GLU A 89 8.80 0.16 12.53
C GLU A 89 8.17 0.91 11.33
N LYS A 90 8.42 0.43 10.13
CA LYS A 90 7.90 1.02 8.89
C LYS A 90 6.39 0.88 8.76
N ALA A 91 5.81 -0.23 9.20
CA ALA A 91 4.37 -0.38 9.31
C ALA A 91 3.76 0.68 10.24
N LYS A 92 4.38 0.91 11.40
CA LYS A 92 3.96 1.97 12.32
C LYS A 92 4.08 3.36 11.70
N GLN A 93 5.13 3.63 10.93
CA GLN A 93 5.29 4.88 10.17
C GLN A 93 4.13 5.08 9.19
N LEU A 94 3.83 4.09 8.34
CA LEU A 94 2.73 4.14 7.38
C LEU A 94 1.40 4.50 8.04
N ILE A 95 1.11 3.89 9.20
CA ILE A 95 -0.16 4.09 9.91
C ILE A 95 -0.18 5.45 10.61
N SER A 96 0.85 5.77 11.40
CA SER A 96 0.82 6.91 12.33
C SER A 96 1.25 8.23 11.71
N GLN A 97 2.19 8.21 10.76
CA GLN A 97 2.76 9.41 10.14
C GLN A 97 2.17 9.65 8.75
N ASP A 98 2.24 8.63 7.88
CA ASP A 98 1.78 8.76 6.49
C ASP A 98 0.24 8.71 6.38
N LYS A 99 -0.44 8.15 7.40
CA LYS A 99 -1.90 8.06 7.48
C LYS A 99 -2.50 7.29 6.30
N VAL A 100 -1.90 6.18 5.93
CA VAL A 100 -2.44 5.32 4.88
C VAL A 100 -3.76 4.69 5.30
N ALA A 101 -4.69 4.57 4.36
CA ALA A 101 -5.99 3.94 4.61
C ALA A 101 -5.86 2.41 4.76
N VAL A 102 -4.91 1.82 4.06
CA VAL A 102 -4.65 0.38 4.00
C VAL A 102 -3.22 0.14 3.56
N THR A 103 -2.65 -1.02 3.91
CA THR A 103 -1.35 -1.46 3.42
C THR A 103 -1.46 -2.77 2.65
N PHE A 104 -0.79 -2.86 1.52
CA PHE A 104 -0.49 -4.08 0.80
C PHE A 104 0.97 -4.42 1.03
N GLY A 105 1.26 -5.62 1.55
CA GLY A 105 2.66 -5.87 1.84
C GLY A 105 2.96 -7.20 2.50
N CYS A 106 4.23 -7.34 2.75
CA CYS A 106 4.93 -8.55 3.16
C CYS A 106 4.85 -9.66 2.10
N TRP A 107 5.85 -10.51 2.09
CA TRP A 107 5.89 -11.75 1.32
C TRP A 107 6.16 -12.96 2.22
N THR A 108 7.09 -12.83 3.15
CA THR A 108 7.41 -13.89 4.10
C THR A 108 6.45 -13.88 5.28
N SER A 109 6.20 -15.05 5.86
CA SER A 109 5.40 -15.19 7.06
C SER A 109 6.03 -14.49 8.27
N VAL A 110 7.36 -14.45 8.34
CA VAL A 110 8.06 -13.72 9.40
C VAL A 110 7.83 -12.20 9.30
N CYS A 111 7.82 -11.63 8.09
CA CYS A 111 7.42 -10.23 7.89
C CYS A 111 6.02 -10.00 8.43
N ARG A 112 5.03 -10.79 7.96
CA ARG A 112 3.63 -10.68 8.40
C ARG A 112 3.51 -10.75 9.91
N LYS A 113 4.14 -11.74 10.55
CA LYS A 113 4.09 -11.93 12.01
C LYS A 113 4.76 -10.79 12.76
N SER A 114 5.80 -10.19 12.21
CA SER A 114 6.46 -9.02 12.81
C SER A 114 5.61 -7.76 12.77
N VAL A 115 4.84 -7.56 11.68
CA VAL A 115 4.00 -6.38 11.54
C VAL A 115 2.60 -6.55 12.15
N LEU A 116 2.12 -7.78 12.32
CA LEU A 116 0.78 -8.09 12.80
C LEU A 116 0.38 -7.34 14.09
N PRO A 117 1.21 -7.34 15.16
CA PRO A 117 0.88 -6.60 16.37
C PRO A 117 0.66 -5.10 16.12
N VAL A 118 1.44 -4.52 15.20
CA VAL A 118 1.35 -3.08 14.86
C VAL A 118 -0.01 -2.76 14.22
N TYR A 119 -0.49 -3.62 13.31
CA TYR A 119 -1.81 -3.45 12.69
C TYR A 119 -2.95 -3.65 13.68
N GLU A 120 -2.83 -4.62 14.58
CA GLU A 120 -3.84 -4.90 15.60
C GLU A 120 -3.94 -3.77 16.63
N GLU A 121 -2.82 -3.30 17.18
CA GLU A 121 -2.75 -2.22 18.15
C GLU A 121 -3.32 -0.90 17.61
N ASN A 122 -3.13 -0.63 16.32
CA ASN A 122 -3.59 0.59 15.67
C ASN A 122 -4.94 0.44 14.96
N ASN A 123 -5.58 -0.74 15.02
CA ASN A 123 -6.79 -1.08 14.28
C ASN A 123 -6.70 -0.71 12.80
N ALA A 124 -5.54 -0.95 12.20
CA ALA A 124 -5.23 -0.69 10.79
C ALA A 124 -5.39 -1.97 9.97
N LEU A 125 -5.36 -1.86 8.64
CA LEU A 125 -5.62 -2.98 7.74
C LEU A 125 -4.37 -3.34 6.93
N LEU A 126 -4.06 -4.64 6.91
CA LEU A 126 -3.03 -5.25 6.07
C LEU A 126 -3.69 -6.22 5.09
N TYR A 127 -3.40 -6.08 3.80
CA TYR A 127 -3.65 -7.08 2.78
C TYR A 127 -2.36 -7.86 2.51
N TYR A 128 -2.34 -9.12 2.94
CA TYR A 128 -1.22 -10.03 2.76
C TYR A 128 -1.43 -10.84 1.48
N PRO A 129 -0.58 -10.65 0.44
CA PRO A 129 -0.90 -11.11 -0.91
C PRO A 129 -0.51 -12.57 -1.21
N VAL A 130 0.18 -13.25 -0.29
CA VAL A 130 0.81 -14.55 -0.53
C VAL A 130 0.10 -15.66 0.24
N GLN A 131 0.37 -16.91 -0.11
CA GLN A 131 -0.08 -18.07 0.66
C GLN A 131 0.47 -18.02 2.10
N TYR A 132 -0.22 -18.65 3.02
CA TYR A 132 0.19 -18.68 4.42
C TYR A 132 -0.10 -20.05 5.04
N GLU A 133 0.47 -20.30 6.22
CA GLU A 133 0.44 -21.60 6.90
C GLU A 133 -0.94 -21.96 7.49
N GLY A 134 -1.87 -21.02 7.56
CA GLY A 134 -3.10 -21.17 8.35
C GLY A 134 -2.86 -20.95 9.82
N GLU A 135 -3.83 -21.37 10.65
CA GLU A 135 -3.78 -21.29 12.13
C GLU A 135 -3.52 -19.89 12.69
N GLU A 136 -3.75 -18.87 11.89
CA GLU A 136 -3.67 -17.46 12.26
C GLU A 136 -4.93 -16.76 11.79
N LEU A 137 -5.54 -16.01 12.68
CA LEU A 137 -6.72 -15.22 12.38
C LEU A 137 -6.61 -13.84 13.04
N SER A 138 -6.68 -12.82 12.20
CA SER A 138 -6.74 -11.43 12.67
C SER A 138 -7.82 -10.67 11.92
N LYS A 139 -8.60 -9.86 12.63
CA LYS A 139 -9.57 -8.94 12.01
C LYS A 139 -8.90 -7.82 11.22
N ASN A 140 -7.59 -7.65 11.40
CA ASN A 140 -6.79 -6.59 10.80
C ASN A 140 -6.00 -7.06 9.58
N VAL A 141 -6.04 -8.37 9.24
CA VAL A 141 -5.31 -8.93 8.11
C VAL A 141 -6.25 -9.65 7.15
N PHE A 142 -6.17 -9.28 5.89
CA PHE A 142 -6.81 -9.99 4.79
C PHE A 142 -5.80 -10.92 4.13
N TYR A 143 -5.97 -12.22 4.34
CA TYR A 143 -5.14 -13.25 3.72
C TYR A 143 -5.70 -13.56 2.33
N THR A 144 -5.05 -13.03 1.30
CA THR A 144 -5.56 -13.13 -0.08
C THR A 144 -4.91 -14.25 -0.89
N GLY A 145 -3.86 -14.88 -0.35
CA GLY A 145 -3.23 -16.05 -0.93
C GLY A 145 -3.88 -17.37 -0.51
N ALA A 146 -3.36 -18.47 -1.04
CA ALA A 146 -3.87 -19.79 -0.77
C ALA A 146 -3.68 -20.22 0.70
N ALA A 147 -4.70 -20.83 1.27
CA ALA A 147 -4.66 -21.48 2.58
C ALA A 147 -4.22 -22.96 2.43
N PRO A 148 -3.79 -23.63 3.51
CA PRO A 148 -3.29 -25.00 3.44
C PRO A 148 -4.27 -26.02 2.82
N ASN A 149 -5.56 -25.86 3.03
CA ASN A 149 -6.60 -26.70 2.44
C ASN A 149 -6.77 -26.51 0.92
N GLN A 150 -6.18 -25.48 0.36
CA GLN A 150 -6.18 -25.20 -1.08
C GLN A 150 -4.88 -25.61 -1.77
N GLN A 151 -3.84 -25.92 -1.02
CA GLN A 151 -2.49 -26.18 -1.55
C GLN A 151 -1.82 -27.39 -0.89
N ALA A 152 -1.38 -27.29 0.35
CA ALA A 152 -0.56 -28.31 1.00
C ALA A 152 -1.32 -29.61 1.30
N ILE A 153 -2.53 -29.51 1.87
CA ILE A 153 -3.32 -30.67 2.27
C ILE A 153 -3.67 -31.55 1.06
N PRO A 154 -4.30 -31.02 -0.02
CA PRO A 154 -4.61 -31.85 -1.18
C PRO A 154 -3.36 -32.41 -1.89
N ALA A 155 -2.23 -31.72 -1.85
CA ALA A 155 -0.99 -32.23 -2.39
C ALA A 155 -0.49 -33.46 -1.62
N VAL A 156 -0.53 -33.42 -0.29
CA VAL A 156 -0.16 -34.58 0.55
C VAL A 156 -1.14 -35.74 0.35
N GLU A 157 -2.44 -35.47 0.33
CA GLU A 157 -3.47 -36.49 0.09
C GLU A 157 -3.30 -37.16 -1.27
N TYR A 158 -3.03 -36.38 -2.32
CA TYR A 158 -2.72 -36.93 -3.64
C TYR A 158 -1.51 -37.86 -3.61
N LEU A 159 -0.39 -37.44 -3.01
CA LEU A 159 0.84 -38.25 -2.93
C LEU A 159 0.63 -39.54 -2.13
N MET A 160 -0.25 -39.53 -1.12
CA MET A 160 -0.60 -40.73 -0.35
C MET A 160 -1.54 -41.67 -1.09
N GLY A 161 -2.27 -41.17 -2.07
CA GLY A 161 -3.17 -41.95 -2.93
C GLY A 161 -2.42 -42.80 -3.95
N LYS A 162 -3.14 -43.75 -4.59
CA LYS A 162 -2.60 -44.62 -5.61
C LYS A 162 -2.01 -43.85 -6.79
N GLU A 163 -2.67 -42.81 -7.23
CA GLU A 163 -2.24 -41.98 -8.36
C GLU A 163 -0.97 -41.18 -8.06
N GLY A 164 -0.76 -40.79 -6.83
CA GLY A 164 0.43 -40.06 -6.35
C GLY A 164 1.56 -40.97 -5.88
N GLY A 165 1.46 -42.31 -6.10
CA GLY A 165 2.51 -43.26 -5.79
C GLY A 165 2.45 -43.87 -4.39
N SER A 166 1.37 -43.68 -3.64
CA SER A 166 1.15 -44.28 -2.31
C SER A 166 2.27 -43.98 -1.31
N ALA A 167 2.74 -42.73 -1.31
CA ALA A 167 3.81 -42.28 -0.42
C ALA A 167 3.43 -42.47 1.06
N LYS A 168 4.36 -43.04 1.84
CA LYS A 168 4.20 -43.29 3.28
C LYS A 168 5.24 -42.56 4.13
N ARG A 169 6.26 -42.02 3.50
CA ARG A 169 7.35 -41.29 4.18
C ARG A 169 7.57 -39.99 3.47
N PHE A 170 7.67 -38.93 4.25
CA PHE A 170 7.86 -37.56 3.79
C PHE A 170 9.11 -36.96 4.42
N VAL A 171 9.81 -36.13 3.69
CA VAL A 171 10.89 -35.29 4.19
C VAL A 171 10.40 -33.86 4.12
N LEU A 172 10.52 -33.12 5.20
CA LEU A 172 10.21 -31.70 5.25
C LEU A 172 11.50 -30.90 5.01
N LEU A 173 11.44 -30.01 4.04
CA LEU A 173 12.49 -29.05 3.75
C LEU A 173 11.88 -27.64 3.84
N GLY A 174 12.46 -26.78 4.63
CA GLY A 174 11.97 -25.41 4.83
C GLY A 174 13.08 -24.40 4.73
N THR A 175 12.70 -23.13 4.73
CA THR A 175 13.60 -21.99 4.81
C THR A 175 13.84 -21.63 6.27
N ASP A 176 15.07 -21.31 6.61
CA ASP A 176 15.46 -20.78 7.91
C ASP A 176 15.63 -19.27 7.79
N TYR A 177 14.70 -18.49 8.41
CA TYR A 177 14.74 -17.04 8.44
C TYR A 177 14.08 -16.45 9.67
#